data_8c08191180d2760e09ee930d074ea88c
#
_entry.id   8c08191180d2760e09ee930d074ea88c
#
_cell.length_a   1.000
_cell.length_b   1.000
_cell.length_c   1.000
_cell.angle_alpha   90.00
_cell.angle_beta   90.00
_cell.angle_gamma   90.00
#
_symmetry.space_group_name_H-M   'P 1'
#
loop_
_entity.id
_entity.type
_entity.pdbx_description
1 polymer ?
#
loop_
_entity_poly.entity_id
_entity_poly.type
_entity_poly.pdbx_seq_one_letter_code
_entity_poly.pdbx_strand_id
1 'polypeptide(L)'
;MEFVKLAVNGTLMRGLPLEKNLLEAGAVFEREAATGKCYRLWSIRDNNPAMLRVDPADPNAVSVAVEVWRVPAAGLASVLLREPEGLSVGKVTLSDGEVVLGVSAEPELVRGQKEISSYGGWRSYIGTL
;
A
#
# COMPACT_ATOMS: atom_id res chain seq x y z
N MET A 1 13.89 -4.72 -20.53
CA MET A 1 13.71 -4.69 -19.06
C MET A 1 12.25 -4.94 -18.74
N GLU A 2 12.00 -5.89 -17.85
CA GLU A 2 10.65 -6.17 -17.43
C GLU A 2 10.26 -5.29 -16.25
N PHE A 3 9.03 -4.80 -16.30
CA PHE A 3 8.44 -4.04 -15.20
C PHE A 3 7.25 -4.81 -14.62
N VAL A 4 7.03 -4.66 -13.34
CA VAL A 4 5.80 -5.11 -12.69
C VAL A 4 5.06 -3.89 -12.14
N LYS A 5 3.74 -3.97 -12.07
CA LYS A 5 2.95 -2.93 -11.42
C LYS A 5 2.90 -3.20 -9.92
N LEU A 6 3.17 -2.17 -9.13
CA LEU A 6 3.13 -2.24 -7.68
C LEU A 6 2.21 -1.15 -7.14
N ALA A 7 1.17 -1.56 -6.43
CA ALA A 7 0.29 -0.62 -5.72
C ALA A 7 0.87 -0.35 -4.34
N VAL A 8 1.11 0.92 -4.05
CA VAL A 8 1.64 1.37 -2.76
C VAL A 8 0.59 2.25 -2.07
N ASN A 9 0.47 2.11 -0.76
CA ASN A 9 -0.60 2.76 0.00
C ASN A 9 -0.08 3.65 1.14
N GLY A 10 1.24 3.83 1.24
CA GLY A 10 1.83 4.53 2.36
C GLY A 10 3.07 5.32 2.00
N THR A 11 4.13 5.14 2.76
CA THR A 11 5.33 5.98 2.72
C THR A 11 6.14 5.88 1.43
N LEU A 12 5.85 4.89 0.58
CA LEU A 12 6.44 4.80 -0.76
C LEU A 12 5.79 5.76 -1.76
N MET A 13 4.63 6.34 -1.43
CA MET A 13 3.93 7.24 -2.34
C MET A 13 4.73 8.53 -2.57
N ARG A 14 4.42 9.22 -3.68
CA ARG A 14 5.11 10.44 -4.08
C ARG A 14 5.12 11.48 -2.95
N GLY A 15 6.28 12.09 -2.71
CA GLY A 15 6.44 13.14 -1.70
C GLY A 15 6.54 12.64 -0.27
N LEU A 16 6.48 11.33 -0.04
CA LEU A 16 6.54 10.76 1.29
C LEU A 16 7.93 10.15 1.55
N PRO A 17 8.25 9.84 2.82
CA PRO A 17 9.64 9.59 3.21
C PRO A 17 10.37 8.47 2.49
N LEU A 18 9.67 7.42 2.02
CA LEU A 18 10.31 6.30 1.37
C LEU A 18 10.17 6.27 -0.15
N GLU A 19 9.63 7.34 -0.75
CA GLU A 19 9.55 7.45 -2.22
C GLU A 19 10.91 7.21 -2.87
N LYS A 20 11.98 7.70 -2.24
CA LYS A 20 13.34 7.52 -2.74
C LYS A 20 13.70 6.06 -3.00
N ASN A 21 13.13 5.13 -2.24
CA ASN A 21 13.40 3.70 -2.43
C ASN A 21 12.88 3.21 -3.79
N LEU A 22 11.70 3.70 -4.21
CA LEU A 22 11.18 3.41 -5.52
C LEU A 22 12.02 4.05 -6.63
N LEU A 23 12.39 5.31 -6.44
CA LEU A 23 13.17 6.04 -7.45
C LEU A 23 14.55 5.40 -7.62
N GLU A 24 15.21 5.02 -6.54
CA GLU A 24 16.51 4.34 -6.59
C GLU A 24 16.42 2.98 -7.27
N ALA A 25 15.29 2.30 -7.17
CA ALA A 25 15.06 1.02 -7.85
C ALA A 25 14.73 1.18 -9.33
N GLY A 26 14.61 2.42 -9.82
CA GLY A 26 14.27 2.69 -11.21
C GLY A 26 12.77 2.66 -11.50
N ALA A 27 11.94 2.73 -10.46
CA ALA A 27 10.49 2.72 -10.63
C ALA A 27 9.99 4.05 -11.20
N VAL A 28 8.87 3.97 -11.92
CA VAL A 28 8.22 5.12 -12.55
C VAL A 28 6.76 5.15 -12.08
N PHE A 29 6.30 6.31 -11.64
CA PHE A 29 4.91 6.51 -11.27
C PHE A 29 4.01 6.32 -12.50
N GLU A 30 2.95 5.53 -12.36
CA GLU A 30 2.00 5.31 -13.45
C GLU A 30 0.72 6.13 -13.24
N ARG A 31 0.03 5.95 -12.11
CA ARG A 31 -1.26 6.60 -11.86
C ARG A 31 -1.69 6.48 -10.41
N GLU A 32 -2.60 7.35 -10.02
CA GLU A 32 -3.38 7.17 -8.80
C GLU A 32 -4.50 6.19 -9.07
N ALA A 33 -4.88 5.41 -8.05
CA ALA A 33 -5.94 4.42 -8.14
C ALA A 33 -6.54 4.18 -6.76
N ALA A 34 -7.53 3.30 -6.70
CA ALA A 34 -8.10 2.83 -5.45
C ALA A 34 -8.26 1.31 -5.53
N THR A 35 -8.24 0.66 -4.38
CA THR A 35 -8.52 -0.77 -4.31
C THR A 35 -10.02 -1.04 -4.44
N GLY A 36 -10.40 -2.29 -4.69
CA GLY A 36 -11.75 -2.74 -4.47
C GLY A 36 -12.13 -2.57 -3.00
N LYS A 37 -13.44 -2.58 -2.72
CA LYS A 37 -13.97 -2.41 -1.36
C LYS A 37 -13.87 -3.72 -0.59
N CYS A 38 -12.65 -4.18 -0.35
CA CYS A 38 -12.36 -5.43 0.35
C CYS A 38 -11.07 -5.33 1.16
N TYR A 39 -10.78 -4.14 1.68
CA TYR A 39 -9.59 -3.90 2.49
C TYR A 39 -9.93 -3.08 3.72
N ARG A 40 -9.08 -3.22 4.74
CA ARG A 40 -9.08 -2.36 5.92
C ARG A 40 -7.67 -1.83 6.12
N LEU A 41 -7.55 -0.69 6.81
CA LEU A 41 -6.29 0.03 6.94
C LEU A 41 -6.05 0.43 8.39
N TRP A 42 -4.82 0.23 8.86
CA TRP A 42 -4.39 0.62 10.21
C TRP A 42 -3.18 1.54 10.13
N SER A 43 -3.03 2.41 11.12
CA SER A 43 -1.83 3.21 11.30
C SER A 43 -0.89 2.49 12.27
N ILE A 44 0.34 2.25 11.84
CA ILE A 44 1.36 1.63 12.67
C ILE A 44 2.15 2.74 13.34
N ARG A 45 1.73 3.12 14.55
CA ARG A 45 2.38 4.16 15.37
C ARG A 45 2.55 5.48 14.62
N ASP A 46 1.66 5.77 13.66
CA ASP A 46 1.72 6.95 12.78
C ASP A 46 2.99 7.05 11.94
N ASN A 47 3.72 5.93 11.78
CA ASN A 47 4.89 5.87 10.91
C ASN A 47 4.53 5.43 9.49
N ASN A 48 3.62 4.47 9.36
CA ASN A 48 3.20 3.92 8.07
C ASN A 48 1.87 3.21 8.22
N PRO A 49 1.13 3.03 7.13
CA PRO A 49 -0.11 2.25 7.18
C PRO A 49 0.16 0.76 6.99
N ALA A 50 -0.84 -0.03 7.39
CA ALA A 50 -0.87 -1.46 7.13
C ALA A 50 -2.24 -1.82 6.57
N MET A 51 -2.27 -2.43 5.39
CA MET A 51 -3.49 -2.78 4.68
C MET A 51 -3.68 -4.29 4.69
N LEU A 52 -4.88 -4.74 5.05
CA LEU A 52 -5.25 -6.16 5.02
C LEU A 52 -6.46 -6.36 4.13
N ARG A 53 -6.46 -7.46 3.36
CA ARG A 53 -7.66 -7.89 2.65
C ARG A 53 -8.64 -8.47 3.64
N VAL A 54 -9.92 -8.14 3.45
CA VAL A 54 -11.02 -8.68 4.25
C VAL A 54 -12.17 -9.10 3.34
N ASP A 55 -13.15 -9.78 3.90
CA ASP A 55 -14.37 -10.12 3.18
C ASP A 55 -15.07 -8.83 2.72
N PRO A 56 -15.54 -8.74 1.47
CA PRO A 56 -16.27 -7.55 1.01
C PRO A 56 -17.52 -7.24 1.84
N ALA A 57 -18.07 -8.24 2.55
CA ALA A 57 -19.22 -8.05 3.44
C ALA A 57 -18.82 -7.50 4.82
N ASP A 58 -17.52 -7.40 5.12
CA ASP A 58 -17.06 -6.81 6.37
C ASP A 58 -17.55 -5.36 6.45
N PRO A 59 -18.27 -4.97 7.53
CA PRO A 59 -18.82 -3.62 7.62
C PRO A 59 -17.75 -2.52 7.65
N ASN A 60 -16.50 -2.87 7.93
CA ASN A 60 -15.40 -1.92 7.94
C ASN A 60 -14.58 -1.95 6.64
N ALA A 61 -14.96 -2.80 5.67
CA ALA A 61 -14.27 -2.86 4.39
C ALA A 61 -14.40 -1.55 3.62
N VAL A 62 -13.30 -1.08 3.05
CA VAL A 62 -13.25 0.17 2.28
C VAL A 62 -12.42 -0.02 1.02
N SER A 63 -12.56 0.91 0.09
CA SER A 63 -11.57 1.11 -0.97
C SER A 63 -10.46 1.99 -0.41
N VAL A 64 -9.21 1.57 -0.61
CA VAL A 64 -8.04 2.31 -0.11
C VAL A 64 -7.39 3.04 -1.27
N ALA A 65 -7.09 4.32 -1.08
CA ALA A 65 -6.35 5.11 -2.08
C ALA A 65 -4.92 4.59 -2.19
N VAL A 66 -4.47 4.35 -3.41
CA VAL A 66 -3.15 3.83 -3.69
C VAL A 66 -2.52 4.58 -4.86
N GLU A 67 -1.21 4.41 -5.03
CA GLU A 67 -0.50 4.80 -6.25
C GLU A 67 0.01 3.53 -6.91
N VAL A 68 -0.12 3.45 -8.23
CA VAL A 68 0.42 2.35 -9.02
C VAL A 68 1.71 2.83 -9.67
N TRP A 69 2.77 2.08 -9.42
CA TRP A 69 4.10 2.34 -9.95
C TRP A 69 4.54 1.18 -10.84
N ARG A 70 5.28 1.50 -11.88
CA ARG A 70 5.96 0.48 -12.69
C ARG A 70 7.36 0.29 -12.11
N VAL A 71 7.62 -0.89 -11.58
CA VAL A 71 8.87 -1.21 -10.89
C VAL A 71 9.64 -2.21 -11.72
N PRO A 72 10.93 -1.97 -12.02
CA PRO A 72 11.74 -3.00 -12.67
C PRO A 72 11.69 -4.28 -11.82
N ALA A 73 11.39 -5.40 -12.46
CA ALA A 73 11.26 -6.68 -11.73
C ALA A 73 12.52 -6.97 -10.91
N ALA A 74 13.69 -6.64 -11.46
CA ALA A 74 14.96 -6.84 -10.77
C ALA A 74 15.13 -5.93 -9.54
N GLY A 75 14.39 -4.82 -9.49
CA GLY A 75 14.47 -3.87 -8.37
C GLY A 75 13.46 -4.12 -7.26
N LEU A 76 12.47 -4.97 -7.50
CA LEU A 76 11.38 -5.18 -6.55
C LEU A 76 11.88 -5.72 -5.20
N ALA A 77 12.80 -6.66 -5.23
CA ALA A 77 13.35 -7.22 -3.99
C ALA A 77 14.04 -6.14 -3.14
N SER A 78 14.75 -5.22 -3.78
CA SER A 78 15.41 -4.11 -3.07
C SER A 78 14.38 -3.23 -2.37
N VAL A 79 13.28 -2.92 -3.04
CA VAL A 79 12.20 -2.13 -2.43
C VAL A 79 11.63 -2.86 -1.21
N LEU A 80 11.34 -4.16 -1.34
CA LEU A 80 10.77 -4.96 -0.25
C LEU A 80 11.69 -5.07 0.95
N LEU A 81 12.98 -5.28 0.70
CA LEU A 81 13.96 -5.43 1.79
C LEU A 81 14.13 -4.15 2.60
N ARG A 82 13.75 -3.00 2.03
CA ARG A 82 13.85 -1.70 2.69
C ARG A 82 12.54 -1.27 3.34
N GLU A 83 11.48 -2.08 3.21
CA GLU A 83 10.22 -1.81 3.86
C GLU A 83 10.27 -2.20 5.35
N PRO A 84 9.46 -1.54 6.20
CA PRO A 84 9.34 -1.94 7.60
C PRO A 84 8.94 -3.40 7.75
N GLU A 85 9.44 -4.04 8.80
CA GLU A 85 9.09 -5.42 9.13
C GLU A 85 7.58 -5.56 9.31
N GLY A 86 7.04 -6.69 8.88
CA GLY A 86 5.59 -6.95 8.95
C GLY A 86 4.84 -6.55 7.70
N LEU A 87 5.46 -5.83 6.77
CA LEU A 87 4.89 -5.56 5.46
C LEU A 87 5.33 -6.62 4.47
N SER A 88 4.46 -6.93 3.53
CA SER A 88 4.68 -7.96 2.53
C SER A 88 4.11 -7.50 1.21
N VAL A 89 4.34 -8.28 0.15
CA VAL A 89 3.74 -8.01 -1.16
C VAL A 89 2.93 -9.22 -1.58
N GLY A 90 1.72 -8.94 -2.04
CA GLY A 90 0.83 -9.94 -2.57
C GLY A 90 0.03 -9.37 -3.71
N LYS A 91 -1.02 -10.08 -4.12
CA LYS A 91 -1.92 -9.60 -5.17
C LYS A 91 -2.95 -8.68 -4.57
N VAL A 92 -3.11 -7.51 -5.17
CA VAL A 92 -4.09 -6.51 -4.75
C VAL A 92 -5.06 -6.28 -5.90
N THR A 93 -6.36 -6.27 -5.58
CA THR A 93 -7.43 -6.01 -6.55
C THR A 93 -7.77 -4.53 -6.54
N LEU A 94 -7.68 -3.88 -7.68
CA LEU A 94 -8.06 -2.48 -7.84
C LEU A 94 -9.55 -2.36 -8.12
N SER A 95 -10.08 -1.15 -7.98
CA SER A 95 -11.51 -0.89 -8.12
C SER A 95 -12.04 -1.17 -9.54
N ASP A 96 -11.18 -1.13 -10.55
CA ASP A 96 -11.55 -1.46 -11.93
C ASP A 96 -11.45 -2.97 -12.23
N GLY A 97 -11.08 -3.77 -11.24
CA GLY A 97 -10.93 -5.22 -11.38
C GLY A 97 -9.52 -5.67 -11.76
N GLU A 98 -8.62 -4.75 -12.08
CA GLU A 98 -7.22 -5.12 -12.36
C GLU A 98 -6.57 -5.68 -11.11
N VAL A 99 -5.79 -6.76 -11.27
CA VAL A 99 -5.02 -7.34 -10.17
C VAL A 99 -3.56 -7.01 -10.40
N VAL A 100 -2.94 -6.36 -9.40
CA VAL A 100 -1.53 -5.98 -9.45
C VAL A 100 -0.83 -6.49 -8.20
N LEU A 101 0.49 -6.44 -8.17
CA LEU A 101 1.20 -6.62 -6.90
C LEU A 101 0.94 -5.39 -6.04
N GLY A 102 0.92 -5.58 -4.74
CA GLY A 102 0.72 -4.46 -3.82
C GLY A 102 1.28 -4.74 -2.45
N VAL A 103 1.61 -3.66 -1.75
CA VAL A 103 2.09 -3.75 -0.37
C VAL A 103 0.89 -4.03 0.52
N SER A 104 1.00 -5.07 1.33
CA SER A 104 0.01 -5.44 2.33
C SER A 104 0.74 -5.76 3.64
N ALA A 105 0.01 -6.23 4.65
CA ALA A 105 0.60 -6.43 5.96
C ALA A 105 0.29 -7.82 6.49
N GLU A 106 1.12 -8.28 7.41
CA GLU A 106 0.83 -9.46 8.20
C GLU A 106 -0.20 -9.11 9.27
N PRO A 107 -1.19 -9.98 9.56
CA PRO A 107 -2.22 -9.68 10.56
C PRO A 107 -1.64 -9.33 11.94
N GLU A 108 -0.53 -9.93 12.32
CA GLU A 108 0.10 -9.66 13.60
C GLU A 108 0.53 -8.19 13.75
N LEU A 109 0.92 -7.56 12.63
CA LEU A 109 1.39 -6.17 12.64
C LEU A 109 0.32 -5.20 13.12
N VAL A 110 -0.95 -5.45 12.81
CA VAL A 110 -2.04 -4.51 13.12
C VAL A 110 -2.61 -4.69 14.52
N ARG A 111 -2.20 -5.72 15.24
CA ARG A 111 -2.71 -6.00 16.57
C ARG A 111 -2.44 -4.82 17.50
N GLY A 112 -3.50 -4.27 18.12
CA GLY A 112 -3.37 -3.15 19.02
C GLY A 112 -3.11 -1.80 18.34
N GLN A 113 -3.09 -1.76 17.01
CA GLN A 113 -2.86 -0.51 16.28
C GLN A 113 -4.19 0.19 15.97
N LYS A 114 -4.11 1.48 15.67
CA LYS A 114 -5.28 2.29 15.37
C LYS A 114 -5.80 1.99 13.97
N GLU A 115 -7.07 1.59 13.88
CA GLU A 115 -7.70 1.41 12.57
C GLU A 115 -8.07 2.76 11.98
N ILE A 116 -7.71 2.96 10.71
CA ILE A 116 -7.94 4.20 9.98
C ILE A 116 -8.70 3.98 8.66
N SER A 117 -9.41 2.87 8.56
CA SER A 117 -10.16 2.51 7.34
C SER A 117 -11.11 3.62 6.90
N SER A 118 -11.77 4.28 7.85
CA SER A 118 -12.75 5.32 7.54
C SER A 118 -12.15 6.55 6.84
N TYR A 119 -10.83 6.73 6.92
CA TYR A 119 -10.15 7.83 6.23
C TYR A 119 -9.94 7.54 4.75
N GLY A 120 -10.08 6.29 4.32
CA GLY A 120 -9.94 5.91 2.91
C GLY A 120 -8.52 5.88 2.38
N GLY A 121 -7.52 6.25 3.17
CA GLY A 121 -6.13 6.23 2.72
C GLY A 121 -5.19 6.92 3.68
N TRP A 122 -3.90 6.70 3.46
CA TRP A 122 -2.85 7.22 4.34
C TRP A 122 -2.75 8.75 4.29
N ARG A 123 -2.80 9.34 3.07
CA ARG A 123 -2.70 10.81 2.95
C ARG A 123 -3.82 11.53 3.69
N SER A 124 -5.05 11.02 3.57
CA SER A 124 -6.19 11.61 4.28
C SER A 124 -5.99 11.52 5.79
N TYR A 125 -5.46 10.41 6.27
CA TYR A 125 -5.22 10.24 7.70
C TYR A 125 -4.12 11.15 8.21
N ILE A 126 -2.95 11.17 7.57
CA ILE A 126 -1.83 11.98 8.05
C ILE A 126 -2.11 13.48 7.95
N GLY A 127 -3.02 13.88 7.07
CA GLY A 127 -3.48 15.26 6.98
C GLY A 127 -4.22 15.73 8.22
N THR A 128 -4.62 14.83 9.11
CA THR A 128 -5.30 15.15 10.37
C THR A 128 -4.35 15.23 11.55
N LEU A 129 -3.09 14.88 11.35
CA LEU A 129 -2.09 14.86 12.45
C LEU A 129 -1.48 16.23 12.68
#